data_df98a7679dded26a24bad85af34fbd71
#
_entry.id   df98a7679dded26a24bad85af34fbd71
#
_cell.length_a   1.000
_cell.length_b   1.000
_cell.length_c   1.000
_cell.angle_alpha   90.00
_cell.angle_beta   90.00
_cell.angle_gamma   90.00
#
_symmetry.space_group_name_H-M   'P 1'
#
loop_
_entity.id
_entity.type
_entity.pdbx_description
1 polymer ?
#
loop_
_entity_poly.entity_id
_entity_poly.type
_entity_poly.pdbx_seq_one_letter_code
_entity_poly.pdbx_strand_id
1 'polypeptide(L)'
;MGSKYTDSYKDRNSGDDMADLAMQKYLADTGSVEFKDYLRIGTDPKVNKLNLFWYATEILLLPDYIVVRDEIIYFAEVKGTNKVKSADYYKIQEMNWKGSKYNQVRIGIMYFANMNAEPKWFSAEKLFDMWKDPRFETKFYPELDFKGNKKPYKELPF
;
A
#
# COMPACT_ATOMS: atom_id res chain seq x y z
N MET A 1 24.59 10.44 17.42
CA MET A 1 24.37 10.68 16.00
C MET A 1 22.89 10.94 15.75
N GLY A 2 22.53 12.18 15.57
CA GLY A 2 21.15 12.53 15.29
C GLY A 2 20.73 11.90 13.98
N SER A 3 19.87 10.90 14.03
CA SER A 3 19.20 10.42 12.84
C SER A 3 18.47 11.60 12.22
N LYS A 4 18.81 11.93 10.98
CA LYS A 4 18.06 12.92 10.20
C LYS A 4 16.67 12.40 9.80
N TYR A 5 16.39 11.15 10.15
CA TYR A 5 15.06 10.59 10.00
C TYR A 5 14.18 11.16 11.09
N THR A 6 13.18 11.89 10.69
CA THR A 6 12.23 12.52 11.59
C THR A 6 11.35 11.47 12.24
N ASP A 7 10.68 11.84 13.31
CA ASP A 7 9.72 10.96 13.97
C ASP A 7 8.63 10.50 13.00
N SER A 8 8.24 11.32 12.02
CA SER A 8 7.24 10.92 11.03
C SER A 8 7.73 9.79 10.11
N TYR A 9 9.03 9.70 9.82
CA TYR A 9 9.59 8.56 9.07
C TYR A 9 9.52 7.28 9.90
N LYS A 10 9.89 7.36 11.18
CA LYS A 10 9.79 6.23 12.12
C LYS A 10 8.34 5.77 12.28
N ASP A 11 7.41 6.71 12.42
CA ASP A 11 5.99 6.43 12.55
C ASP A 11 5.44 5.75 11.30
N ARG A 12 5.86 6.18 10.10
CA ARG A 12 5.45 5.53 8.85
C ARG A 12 5.95 4.10 8.76
N ASN A 13 7.23 3.86 9.09
CA ASN A 13 7.79 2.51 9.07
C ASN A 13 7.11 1.62 10.10
N SER A 14 6.84 2.13 11.30
CA SER A 14 6.11 1.40 12.33
C SER A 14 4.69 1.08 11.89
N GLY A 15 4.03 2.02 11.18
CA GLY A 15 2.70 1.82 10.62
C GLY A 15 2.69 0.75 9.53
N ASP A 16 3.66 0.77 8.63
CA ASP A 16 3.77 -0.21 7.55
C ASP A 16 4.11 -1.61 8.11
N ASP A 17 5.02 -1.69 9.08
CA ASP A 17 5.34 -2.95 9.76
C ASP A 17 4.11 -3.51 10.50
N MET A 18 3.37 -2.66 11.20
CA MET A 18 2.13 -3.04 11.87
C MET A 18 1.10 -3.55 10.87
N ALA A 19 0.93 -2.85 9.76
CA ALA A 19 -0.05 -3.21 8.73
C ALA A 19 0.28 -4.55 8.09
N ASP A 20 1.55 -4.81 7.82
CA ASP A 20 1.99 -6.10 7.29
C ASP A 20 1.71 -7.25 8.25
N LEU A 21 2.02 -7.07 9.53
CA LEU A 21 1.69 -8.05 10.57
C LEU A 21 0.19 -8.25 10.72
N ALA A 22 -0.60 -7.17 10.66
CA ALA A 22 -2.06 -7.24 10.72
C ALA A 22 -2.62 -8.00 9.51
N MET A 23 -2.06 -7.80 8.33
CA MET A 23 -2.46 -8.54 7.13
C MET A 23 -2.16 -10.02 7.25
N GLN A 24 -0.98 -10.39 7.75
CA GLN A 24 -0.62 -11.79 7.98
C GLN A 24 -1.56 -12.44 8.99
N LYS A 25 -1.89 -11.74 10.08
CA LYS A 25 -2.85 -12.21 11.08
C LYS A 25 -4.24 -12.40 10.46
N TYR A 26 -4.72 -11.43 9.71
CA TYR A 26 -6.01 -11.49 9.02
C TYR A 26 -6.08 -12.71 8.09
N LEU A 27 -5.04 -12.94 7.30
CA LEU A 27 -4.99 -14.08 6.39
C LEU A 27 -4.98 -15.41 7.17
N ALA A 28 -4.23 -15.50 8.25
CA ALA A 28 -4.23 -16.69 9.11
C ALA A 28 -5.60 -16.92 9.75
N ASP A 29 -6.23 -15.88 10.29
CA ASP A 29 -7.55 -15.97 10.95
C ASP A 29 -8.65 -16.36 9.97
N THR A 30 -8.52 -16.04 8.69
CA THR A 30 -9.47 -16.45 7.63
C THR A 30 -9.13 -17.81 7.02
N GLY A 31 -8.12 -18.52 7.53
CA GLY A 31 -7.72 -19.82 7.05
C GLY A 31 -6.99 -19.81 5.71
N SER A 32 -6.48 -18.67 5.29
CA SER A 32 -5.72 -18.54 4.04
C SER A 32 -4.31 -19.12 4.18
N VAL A 33 -3.87 -19.85 3.17
CA VAL A 33 -2.56 -20.53 3.13
C VAL A 33 -1.69 -19.86 2.07
N GLU A 34 -0.47 -19.52 2.46
CA GLU A 34 0.49 -18.89 1.53
C GLU A 34 0.80 -19.83 0.35
N PHE A 35 1.02 -19.26 -0.81
CA PHE A 35 1.21 -19.93 -2.11
C PHE A 35 -0.02 -20.66 -2.67
N LYS A 36 -1.08 -20.78 -1.87
CA LYS A 36 -2.35 -21.31 -2.33
C LYS A 36 -3.42 -20.23 -2.44
N ASP A 37 -3.63 -19.49 -1.36
CA ASP A 37 -4.68 -18.47 -1.25
C ASP A 37 -4.12 -17.06 -1.34
N TYR A 38 -2.85 -16.87 -1.07
CA TYR A 38 -2.19 -15.58 -1.20
C TYR A 38 -0.70 -15.70 -1.46
N LEU A 39 -0.13 -14.63 -1.97
CA LEU A 39 1.30 -14.45 -2.14
C LEU A 39 1.69 -13.08 -1.59
N ARG A 40 2.63 -13.07 -0.63
CA ARG A 40 3.27 -11.86 -0.17
C ARG A 40 4.41 -11.54 -1.12
N ILE A 41 4.28 -10.45 -1.86
CA ILE A 41 5.30 -10.06 -2.84
C ILE A 41 6.30 -9.13 -2.19
N GLY A 42 5.93 -7.91 -1.92
CA GLY A 42 6.78 -6.91 -1.27
C GLY A 42 8.16 -6.74 -1.89
N THR A 43 8.52 -5.53 -2.20
CA THR A 43 9.88 -5.17 -2.59
C THR A 43 10.69 -4.65 -1.40
N ASP A 44 10.17 -4.82 -0.18
CA ASP A 44 10.84 -4.41 1.03
C ASP A 44 12.14 -5.21 1.22
N PRO A 45 13.29 -4.55 1.36
CA PRO A 45 14.56 -5.22 1.61
C PRO A 45 14.57 -6.12 2.84
N LYS A 46 13.76 -5.83 3.85
CA LYS A 46 13.60 -6.67 5.04
C LYS A 46 13.03 -8.04 4.69
N VAL A 47 12.20 -8.11 3.65
CA VAL A 47 11.57 -9.35 3.19
C VAL A 47 12.45 -10.08 2.20
N ASN A 48 12.93 -9.37 1.19
CA ASN A 48 13.62 -9.97 0.05
C ASN A 48 15.15 -9.87 0.13
N LYS A 49 15.68 -9.02 1.02
CA LYS A 49 17.12 -8.79 1.20
C LYS A 49 17.83 -8.38 -0.10
N LEU A 50 17.10 -7.72 -1.01
CA LEU A 50 17.59 -7.33 -2.31
C LEU A 50 17.70 -5.80 -2.41
N ASN A 51 18.59 -5.35 -3.29
CA ASN A 51 18.77 -3.92 -3.54
C ASN A 51 17.73 -3.44 -4.56
N LEU A 52 16.78 -2.60 -4.10
CA LEU A 52 15.68 -2.10 -4.91
C LEU A 52 16.12 -1.25 -6.11
N PHE A 53 17.32 -0.65 -6.07
CA PHE A 53 17.80 0.18 -7.17
C PHE A 53 18.06 -0.60 -8.47
N TRP A 54 18.21 -1.91 -8.37
CA TRP A 54 18.46 -2.78 -9.51
C TRP A 54 17.19 -3.39 -10.10
N TYR A 55 16.05 -3.14 -9.49
CA TYR A 55 14.79 -3.71 -9.98
C TYR A 55 14.25 -2.90 -11.16
N ALA A 56 13.68 -3.62 -12.11
CA ALA A 56 12.86 -3.01 -13.14
C ALA A 56 11.64 -2.31 -12.52
N THR A 57 11.18 -1.25 -13.16
CA THR A 57 10.02 -0.48 -12.70
C THR A 57 8.80 -1.38 -12.50
N GLU A 58 8.60 -2.37 -13.36
CA GLU A 58 7.49 -3.32 -13.28
C GLU A 58 7.49 -4.10 -11.96
N ILE A 59 8.67 -4.49 -11.48
CA ILE A 59 8.80 -5.19 -10.18
C ILE A 59 8.47 -4.26 -9.02
N LEU A 60 8.93 -3.00 -9.09
CA LEU A 60 8.65 -2.00 -8.05
C LEU A 60 7.17 -1.61 -7.99
N LEU A 61 6.43 -1.84 -9.07
CA LEU A 61 5.00 -1.57 -9.16
C LEU A 61 4.11 -2.77 -8.78
N LEU A 62 4.71 -3.89 -8.34
CA LEU A 62 3.93 -5.03 -7.86
C LEU A 62 3.24 -4.67 -6.52
N PRO A 63 2.06 -5.24 -6.25
CA PRO A 63 1.37 -5.02 -4.98
C PRO A 63 2.13 -5.67 -3.82
N ASP A 64 1.80 -5.27 -2.60
CA ASP A 64 2.34 -5.93 -1.40
C ASP A 64 1.87 -7.37 -1.29
N TYR A 65 0.61 -7.62 -1.63
CA TYR A 65 -0.02 -8.94 -1.59
C TYR A 65 -0.89 -9.19 -2.82
N ILE A 66 -0.89 -10.43 -3.27
CA ILE A 66 -1.92 -10.96 -4.15
C ILE A 66 -2.73 -11.95 -3.32
N VAL A 67 -4.05 -11.75 -3.24
CA VAL A 67 -4.95 -12.62 -2.46
C VAL A 67 -6.02 -13.17 -3.40
N VAL A 68 -6.24 -14.47 -3.33
CA VAL A 68 -7.30 -15.14 -4.10
C VAL A 68 -8.39 -15.58 -3.14
N ARG A 69 -9.61 -15.10 -3.38
CA ARG A 69 -10.77 -15.47 -2.57
C ARG A 69 -12.02 -15.47 -3.44
N ASP A 70 -12.80 -16.55 -3.37
CA ASP A 70 -14.06 -16.69 -4.13
C ASP A 70 -13.87 -16.42 -5.63
N GLU A 71 -12.78 -16.95 -6.20
CA GLU A 71 -12.40 -16.78 -7.61
C GLU A 71 -12.05 -15.34 -8.01
N ILE A 72 -11.93 -14.43 -7.04
CA ILE A 72 -11.49 -13.06 -7.26
C ILE A 72 -10.02 -12.92 -6.83
N ILE A 73 -9.25 -12.22 -7.63
CA ILE A 73 -7.84 -11.92 -7.38
C ILE A 73 -7.72 -10.47 -6.91
N TYR A 74 -7.23 -10.27 -5.70
CA TYR A 74 -7.02 -8.95 -5.12
C TYR A 74 -5.55 -8.58 -5.17
N PHE A 75 -5.24 -7.45 -5.81
CA PHE A 75 -3.92 -6.83 -5.76
C PHE A 75 -4.00 -5.76 -4.68
N ALA A 76 -3.40 -6.04 -3.54
CA ALA A 76 -3.56 -5.24 -2.34
C ALA A 76 -2.28 -4.51 -1.94
N GLU A 77 -2.36 -3.19 -1.89
CA GLU A 77 -1.41 -2.38 -1.15
C GLU A 77 -1.88 -2.32 0.30
N VAL A 78 -1.02 -2.66 1.24
CA VAL A 78 -1.36 -2.70 2.67
C VAL A 78 -0.90 -1.43 3.35
N LYS A 79 -1.81 -0.79 4.08
CA LYS A 79 -1.51 0.47 4.77
C LYS A 79 -2.00 0.46 6.21
N GLY A 80 -1.14 0.97 7.10
CA GLY A 80 -1.47 1.18 8.51
C GLY A 80 -1.81 2.62 8.85
N THR A 81 -1.76 3.52 7.86
CA THR A 81 -2.19 4.91 8.00
C THR A 81 -3.19 5.25 6.92
N ASN A 82 -4.01 6.25 7.16
CA ASN A 82 -4.96 6.73 6.17
C ASN A 82 -4.34 7.69 5.14
N LYS A 83 -3.03 7.89 5.19
CA LYS A 83 -2.32 8.82 4.30
C LYS A 83 -1.87 8.10 3.05
N VAL A 84 -2.32 8.59 1.90
CA VAL A 84 -1.94 8.07 0.58
C VAL A 84 -1.05 9.08 -0.11
N LYS A 85 0.20 8.69 -0.38
CA LYS A 85 1.16 9.53 -1.10
C LYS A 85 0.87 9.52 -2.60
N SER A 86 1.38 10.52 -3.29
CA SER A 86 1.34 10.54 -4.76
C SER A 86 1.96 9.29 -5.38
N ALA A 87 3.07 8.80 -4.80
CA ALA A 87 3.72 7.58 -5.28
C ALA A 87 2.80 6.36 -5.18
N ASP A 88 2.05 6.22 -4.08
CA ASP A 88 1.06 5.15 -3.91
C ASP A 88 -0.07 5.27 -4.93
N TYR A 89 -0.55 6.48 -5.15
CA TYR A 89 -1.59 6.76 -6.14
C TYR A 89 -1.15 6.35 -7.54
N TYR A 90 0.03 6.77 -7.97
CA TYR A 90 0.54 6.43 -9.31
C TYR A 90 0.80 4.94 -9.45
N LYS A 91 1.29 4.28 -8.40
CA LYS A 91 1.49 2.83 -8.39
C LYS A 91 0.16 2.09 -8.61
N ILE A 92 -0.87 2.49 -7.87
CA ILE A 92 -2.21 1.88 -8.01
C ILE A 92 -2.80 2.19 -9.38
N GLN A 93 -2.59 3.39 -9.91
CA GLN A 93 -3.03 3.76 -11.24
C GLN A 93 -2.40 2.85 -12.32
N GLU A 94 -1.11 2.59 -12.23
CA GLU A 94 -0.41 1.69 -13.15
C GLU A 94 -0.91 0.24 -13.03
N MET A 95 -1.07 -0.25 -11.81
CA MET A 95 -1.63 -1.58 -11.57
C MET A 95 -3.04 -1.70 -12.17
N ASN A 96 -3.86 -0.68 -11.97
CA ASN A 96 -5.24 -0.67 -12.48
C ASN A 96 -5.27 -0.61 -14.00
N TRP A 97 -4.39 0.13 -14.61
CA TRP A 97 -4.25 0.18 -16.07
C TRP A 97 -3.98 -1.21 -16.65
N LYS A 98 -3.07 -1.97 -16.02
CA LYS A 98 -2.70 -3.31 -16.47
C LYS A 98 -3.74 -4.36 -16.09
N GLY A 99 -4.35 -4.24 -14.93
CA GLY A 99 -5.23 -5.26 -14.35
C GLY A 99 -6.71 -5.12 -14.69
N SER A 100 -7.18 -3.93 -15.07
CA SER A 100 -8.60 -3.67 -15.33
C SER A 100 -9.17 -4.44 -16.53
N LYS A 101 -8.30 -5.02 -17.35
CA LYS A 101 -8.70 -5.88 -18.48
C LYS A 101 -9.31 -7.22 -18.03
N TYR A 102 -9.06 -7.60 -16.77
CA TYR A 102 -9.44 -8.90 -16.24
C TYR A 102 -10.59 -8.74 -15.25
N ASN A 103 -11.73 -9.37 -15.55
CA ASN A 103 -12.94 -9.24 -14.74
C ASN A 103 -12.78 -9.74 -13.30
N GLN A 104 -11.86 -10.69 -13.07
CA GLN A 104 -11.62 -11.28 -11.75
C GLN A 104 -10.60 -10.54 -10.90
N VAL A 105 -9.97 -9.49 -11.43
CA VAL A 105 -8.94 -8.76 -10.71
C VAL A 105 -9.54 -7.52 -10.05
N ARG A 106 -9.23 -7.33 -8.76
CA ARG A 106 -9.57 -6.14 -7.97
C ARG A 106 -8.28 -5.52 -7.44
N ILE A 107 -8.16 -4.23 -7.57
CA ILE A 107 -6.97 -3.49 -7.18
C ILE A 107 -7.36 -2.41 -6.18
N GLY A 108 -6.58 -2.27 -5.12
CA GLY A 108 -6.87 -1.26 -4.12
C GLY A 108 -5.96 -1.30 -2.91
N ILE A 109 -6.40 -0.60 -1.88
CA ILE A 109 -5.71 -0.51 -0.60
C ILE A 109 -6.46 -1.33 0.43
N MET A 110 -5.72 -2.15 1.17
CA MET A 110 -6.19 -2.83 2.37
C MET A 110 -5.66 -2.06 3.58
N TYR A 111 -6.56 -1.38 4.26
CA TYR A 111 -6.22 -0.52 5.39
C TYR A 111 -6.50 -1.21 6.72
N PHE A 112 -5.51 -1.16 7.61
CA PHE A 112 -5.61 -1.66 8.99
C PHE A 112 -5.36 -0.50 9.97
N ALA A 113 -6.34 -0.16 10.77
CA ALA A 113 -6.19 0.89 11.78
C ALA A 113 -5.26 0.47 12.94
N ASN A 114 -5.25 -0.83 13.26
CA ASN A 114 -4.37 -1.44 14.27
C ASN A 114 -4.28 -2.95 14.04
N MET A 115 -3.50 -3.65 14.87
CA MET A 115 -3.27 -5.09 14.76
C MET A 115 -4.53 -5.96 14.84
N ASN A 116 -5.55 -5.49 15.52
CA ASN A 116 -6.78 -6.25 15.78
C ASN A 116 -7.98 -5.70 15.01
N ALA A 117 -7.78 -4.68 14.19
CA ALA A 117 -8.85 -4.08 13.40
C ALA A 117 -9.24 -4.97 12.23
N GLU A 118 -10.53 -4.97 11.90
CA GLU A 118 -10.98 -5.51 10.63
C GLU A 118 -10.43 -4.64 9.49
N PRO A 119 -9.89 -5.25 8.42
CA PRO A 119 -9.38 -4.48 7.29
C PRO A 119 -10.51 -3.75 6.58
N LYS A 120 -10.18 -2.58 6.03
CA LYS A 120 -11.06 -1.83 5.15
C LYS A 120 -10.47 -1.84 3.75
N TRP A 121 -11.27 -2.26 2.80
CA TRP A 121 -10.89 -2.25 1.40
C TRP A 121 -11.29 -0.93 0.76
N PHE A 122 -10.32 -0.29 0.11
CA PHE A 122 -10.53 0.93 -0.64
C PHE A 122 -10.10 0.71 -2.08
N SER A 123 -11.08 0.59 -2.98
CA SER A 123 -10.81 0.24 -4.38
C SER A 123 -10.04 1.34 -5.13
N ALA A 124 -9.36 0.95 -6.19
CA ALA A 124 -8.66 1.88 -7.06
C ALA A 124 -9.61 2.96 -7.62
N GLU A 125 -10.82 2.58 -8.01
CA GLU A 125 -11.82 3.51 -8.53
C GLU A 125 -12.19 4.58 -7.50
N LYS A 126 -12.42 4.18 -6.25
CA LYS A 126 -12.70 5.11 -5.16
C LYS A 126 -11.51 6.03 -4.88
N LEU A 127 -10.30 5.48 -4.97
CA LEU A 127 -9.07 6.27 -4.80
C LEU A 127 -8.94 7.34 -5.90
N PHE A 128 -9.23 6.98 -7.14
CA PHE A 128 -9.17 7.93 -8.26
C PHE A 128 -10.20 9.05 -8.12
N ASP A 129 -11.43 8.70 -7.72
CA ASP A 129 -12.48 9.68 -7.48
C ASP A 129 -12.11 10.64 -6.35
N MET A 130 -11.60 10.10 -5.24
CA MET A 130 -11.12 10.89 -4.11
C MET A 130 -9.97 11.81 -4.52
N TRP A 131 -9.03 11.31 -5.31
CA TRP A 131 -7.86 12.08 -5.70
C TRP A 131 -8.21 13.31 -6.54
N LYS A 132 -9.25 13.21 -7.36
CA LYS A 132 -9.76 14.29 -8.21
C LYS A 132 -10.75 15.21 -7.50
N ASP A 133 -11.29 14.80 -6.37
CA ASP A 133 -12.32 15.53 -5.64
C ASP A 133 -11.68 16.67 -4.83
N PRO A 134 -12.04 17.94 -5.09
CA PRO A 134 -11.47 19.09 -4.38
C PRO A 134 -11.82 19.13 -2.88
N ARG A 135 -12.81 18.36 -2.43
CA ARG A 135 -13.14 18.26 -1.01
C ARG A 135 -12.05 17.53 -0.22
N PHE A 136 -11.24 16.69 -0.88
CA PHE A 136 -10.10 16.02 -0.24
C PHE A 136 -8.85 16.87 -0.41
N GLU A 137 -8.47 17.56 0.65
CA GLU A 137 -7.35 18.46 0.67
C GLU A 137 -6.02 17.72 0.46
N THR A 138 -5.16 18.29 -0.38
CA THR A 138 -3.78 17.86 -0.51
C THR A 138 -2.99 18.42 0.66
N LYS A 139 -2.39 17.53 1.45
CA LYS A 139 -1.51 17.85 2.57
C LYS A 139 -0.07 17.51 2.21
N PHE A 140 0.87 18.00 3.00
CA PHE A 140 2.29 17.79 2.74
C PHE A 140 2.98 17.28 3.99
N TYR A 141 3.89 16.33 3.78
CA TYR A 141 4.77 15.89 4.84
C TYR A 141 5.74 17.01 5.22
N PRO A 142 6.19 17.08 6.48
CA PRO A 142 7.15 18.10 6.89
C PRO A 142 8.53 17.92 6.24
N GLU A 143 8.90 16.68 5.87
CA GLU A 143 10.16 16.41 5.19
C GLU A 143 10.05 16.73 3.69
N LEU A 144 11.15 17.21 3.14
CA LEU A 144 11.30 17.36 1.69
C LEU A 144 11.86 16.05 1.10
N ASP A 145 11.60 15.83 -0.21
CA ASP A 145 12.27 14.76 -0.93
C ASP A 145 13.75 15.12 -1.19
N PHE A 146 14.49 14.21 -1.82
CA PHE A 146 15.91 14.44 -2.09
C PHE A 146 16.16 15.59 -3.07
N LYS A 147 15.15 16.01 -3.83
CA LYS A 147 15.20 17.18 -4.74
C LYS A 147 14.78 18.48 -4.05
N GLY A 148 14.43 18.45 -2.77
CA GLY A 148 13.95 19.60 -2.02
C GLY A 148 12.49 19.94 -2.23
N ASN A 149 11.71 19.04 -2.83
CA ASN A 149 10.28 19.24 -3.06
C ASN A 149 9.45 18.71 -1.90
N LYS A 150 8.30 19.33 -1.65
CA LYS A 150 7.31 18.84 -0.70
C LYS A 150 6.70 17.53 -1.19
N LYS A 151 6.47 16.61 -0.26
CA LYS A 151 5.84 15.31 -0.53
C LYS A 151 4.36 15.39 -0.25
N PRO A 152 3.50 15.43 -1.27
CA PRO A 152 2.06 15.52 -1.08
C PRO A 152 1.43 14.17 -0.70
N TYR A 153 0.36 14.26 0.07
CA TYR A 153 -0.50 13.12 0.37
C TYR A 153 -1.95 13.56 0.53
N LYS A 154 -2.86 12.62 0.43
CA LYS A 154 -4.27 12.80 0.80
C LYS A 154 -4.66 11.76 1.85
N GLU A 155 -5.63 12.09 2.67
CA GLU A 155 -6.13 11.19 3.70
C GLU A 155 -7.37 10.45 3.23
N LEU A 156 -7.36 9.12 3.42
CA LEU A 156 -8.55 8.29 3.19
C LEU A 156 -9.66 8.69 4.19
N PRO A 157 -10.94 8.57 3.82
CA PRO A 157 -12.07 9.01 4.64
C PRO A 157 -12.47 7.98 5.70
N PHE A 158 -11.53 7.56 6.51
CA PHE A 158 -11.80 6.61 7.59
C PHE A 158 -11.56 7.24 8.95
#